data_103012514f249a043c7078be16603ae3
#
_entry.id   103012514f249a043c7078be16603ae3
#
_cell.length_a   1.000
_cell.length_b   1.000
_cell.length_c   1.000
_cell.angle_alpha   90.00
_cell.angle_beta   90.00
_cell.angle_gamma   90.00
#
_symmetry.space_group_name_H-M   'P 1'
#
loop_
_entity.id
_entity.type
_entity.pdbx_description
1 polymer ?
#
loop_
_entity_poly.entity_id
_entity_poly.type
_entity_poly.pdbx_seq_one_letter_code
_entity_poly.pdbx_strand_id
1 'polypeptide(L)'
;MVAPLVAVRLRSQLSALRSSPWAMAGYVILALMLLPLFVGLTVGLASLRFLPDARSPLMLVAGAVLVLVWAFGSVLFFAMDDSVSPQRLVLFPLRSRDLVVPLLVSDLLTLPGVFTLLVCCGFVIGWATDPLLAIAGIASTVLGLVTGMLAGRILVTALSHWLAARRSRDLLYVVLLLGMIAISWGAPLVGRGTFNLGLNQETVELVGGAAGWSPMGWAWALPADLAAGRSGLAALRLALALVLLAAMIWLWSRQLDRALTSPLPSAGGGAPTVSSPWLDRLFPPGPAGAIAARNLRYLRRDPRRFASVLVIMATPLFVVFTNMVRDEKLIPEFLWLVVALATWMGGISALQDTPMDGSALWLHAVSGIRGFEDRLGRLMANSLIYGGTFAVTMVLASALLGAWRIFPFAFGLGLGTLIANQGMSLLVSSFLNGTAPPPGTNPFASTSKGQGAAFLASVLQMIGSVILLLPVAGMVFASYRFPLLGWLFLPVGPVLGVLAALGLISLGGRRLDRTWPEVLKAVTYEK
;
A
#
# COMPACT_ATOMS: atom_id res chain seq x y z
N MET A 1 -24.83 1.95 -22.24
CA MET A 1 -24.09 1.00 -21.38
C MET A 1 -23.34 1.65 -20.22
N VAL A 2 -22.85 2.87 -20.34
CA VAL A 2 -22.14 3.56 -19.23
C VAL A 2 -23.01 3.70 -17.97
N ALA A 3 -24.23 4.22 -18.11
CA ALA A 3 -25.11 4.51 -16.98
C ALA A 3 -25.41 3.30 -16.09
N PRO A 4 -25.78 2.10 -16.58
CA PRO A 4 -26.05 0.96 -15.71
C PRO A 4 -24.81 0.46 -14.97
N LEU A 5 -23.62 0.43 -15.58
CA LEU A 5 -22.38 0.01 -14.93
C LEU A 5 -21.94 1.02 -13.85
N VAL A 6 -22.03 2.31 -14.14
CA VAL A 6 -21.82 3.38 -13.17
C VAL A 6 -22.82 3.28 -12.01
N ALA A 7 -24.11 3.03 -12.29
CA ALA A 7 -25.11 2.86 -11.25
C ALA A 7 -24.87 1.64 -10.36
N VAL A 8 -24.44 0.51 -10.93
CA VAL A 8 -24.04 -0.68 -10.16
C VAL A 8 -22.85 -0.35 -9.26
N ARG A 9 -21.84 0.35 -9.78
CA ARG A 9 -20.67 0.76 -9.01
C ARG A 9 -21.04 1.68 -7.84
N LEU A 10 -21.81 2.73 -8.10
CA LEU A 10 -22.29 3.64 -7.06
C LEU A 10 -23.10 2.93 -6.01
N ARG A 11 -24.02 2.04 -6.41
CA ARG A 11 -24.82 1.24 -5.48
C ARG A 11 -23.93 0.31 -4.64
N SER A 12 -22.92 -0.33 -5.22
CA SER A 12 -22.00 -1.19 -4.48
C SER A 12 -21.18 -0.40 -3.45
N GLN A 13 -20.67 0.79 -3.82
CA GLN A 13 -19.95 1.66 -2.90
C GLN A 13 -20.85 2.21 -1.79
N LEU A 14 -22.05 2.68 -2.12
CA LEU A 14 -23.03 3.15 -1.12
C LEU A 14 -23.48 2.01 -0.18
N SER A 15 -23.66 0.80 -0.70
CA SER A 15 -23.97 -0.36 0.14
C SER A 15 -22.80 -0.73 1.06
N ALA A 16 -21.56 -0.62 0.57
CA ALA A 16 -20.36 -0.84 1.36
C ALA A 16 -20.21 0.20 2.49
N LEU A 17 -20.50 1.48 2.21
CA LEU A 17 -20.51 2.53 3.22
C LEU A 17 -21.60 2.31 4.28
N ARG A 18 -22.77 1.84 3.86
CA ARG A 18 -23.92 1.56 4.75
C ARG A 18 -23.82 0.21 5.47
N SER A 19 -22.87 -0.65 5.09
CA SER A 19 -22.75 -2.00 5.66
C SER A 19 -22.39 -2.01 7.14
N SER A 20 -21.67 -0.99 7.62
CA SER A 20 -21.25 -0.85 9.01
C SER A 20 -20.92 0.61 9.33
N PRO A 21 -21.34 1.13 10.51
CA PRO A 21 -20.94 2.46 10.99
C PRO A 21 -19.40 2.63 11.04
N TRP A 22 -18.69 1.56 11.38
CA TRP A 22 -17.23 1.55 11.44
C TRP A 22 -16.57 1.66 10.06
N ALA A 23 -17.16 1.03 9.05
CA ALA A 23 -16.69 1.17 7.66
C ALA A 23 -16.87 2.62 7.20
N MET A 24 -18.01 3.22 7.48
CA MET A 24 -18.27 4.63 7.16
C MET A 24 -17.29 5.56 7.88
N ALA A 25 -17.09 5.36 9.18
CA ALA A 25 -16.13 6.15 9.97
C ALA A 25 -14.70 6.05 9.38
N GLY A 26 -14.26 4.84 9.00
CA GLY A 26 -12.96 4.61 8.38
C GLY A 26 -12.80 5.35 7.05
N TYR A 27 -13.81 5.35 6.19
CA TYR A 27 -13.78 6.12 4.93
C TYR A 27 -13.76 7.63 5.16
N VAL A 28 -14.53 8.13 6.13
CA VAL A 28 -14.55 9.55 6.47
C VAL A 28 -13.19 10.00 7.02
N ILE A 29 -12.61 9.23 7.93
CA ILE A 29 -11.28 9.54 8.50
C ILE A 29 -10.22 9.54 7.39
N LEU A 30 -10.22 8.51 6.52
CA LEU A 30 -9.30 8.44 5.39
C LEU A 30 -9.45 9.65 4.47
N ALA A 31 -10.68 10.02 4.12
CA ALA A 31 -10.95 11.19 3.28
C ALA A 31 -10.46 12.48 3.94
N LEU A 32 -10.73 12.67 5.24
CA LEU A 32 -10.28 13.84 5.99
C LEU A 32 -8.76 13.91 6.11
N MET A 33 -8.07 12.78 6.26
CA MET A 33 -6.59 12.74 6.31
C MET A 33 -5.95 13.06 4.96
N LEU A 34 -6.57 12.61 3.86
CA LEU A 34 -6.05 12.84 2.52
C LEU A 34 -6.43 14.22 1.96
N LEU A 35 -7.55 14.78 2.39
CA LEU A 35 -8.07 16.06 1.88
C LEU A 35 -7.06 17.20 1.93
N PRO A 36 -6.34 17.47 3.05
CA PRO A 36 -5.37 18.56 3.12
C PRO A 36 -4.24 18.41 2.09
N LEU A 37 -3.76 17.18 1.88
CA LEU A 37 -2.72 16.88 0.88
C LEU A 37 -3.21 17.24 -0.53
N PHE A 38 -4.39 16.76 -0.91
CA PHE A 38 -4.91 16.97 -2.26
C PHE A 38 -5.35 18.42 -2.50
N VAL A 39 -5.91 19.08 -1.48
CA VAL A 39 -6.17 20.53 -1.52
C VAL A 39 -4.86 21.31 -1.66
N GLY A 40 -3.83 20.96 -0.89
CA GLY A 40 -2.52 21.59 -1.00
C GLY A 40 -1.90 21.42 -2.39
N LEU A 41 -1.98 20.22 -2.99
CA LEU A 41 -1.54 19.97 -4.36
C LEU A 41 -2.34 20.80 -5.38
N THR A 42 -3.67 20.86 -5.22
CA THR A 42 -4.54 21.65 -6.11
C THR A 42 -4.20 23.14 -6.04
N VAL A 43 -4.07 23.69 -4.83
CA VAL A 43 -3.71 25.10 -4.62
C VAL A 43 -2.29 25.36 -5.13
N GLY A 44 -1.34 24.46 -4.88
CA GLY A 44 0.03 24.55 -5.38
C GLY A 44 0.09 24.63 -6.89
N LEU A 45 -0.61 23.72 -7.60
CA LEU A 45 -0.68 23.74 -9.07
C LEU A 45 -1.40 25.00 -9.58
N ALA A 46 -2.51 25.39 -8.97
CA ALA A 46 -3.24 26.59 -9.34
C ALA A 46 -2.41 27.86 -9.16
N SER A 47 -1.56 27.94 -8.12
CA SER A 47 -0.70 29.08 -7.83
C SER A 47 0.43 29.27 -8.87
N LEU A 48 0.78 28.24 -9.65
CA LEU A 48 1.77 28.35 -10.70
C LEU A 48 1.36 29.34 -11.81
N ARG A 49 0.09 29.72 -11.89
CA ARG A 49 -0.38 30.79 -12.79
C ARG A 49 0.32 32.13 -12.51
N PHE A 50 0.79 32.34 -11.28
CA PHE A 50 1.49 33.56 -10.85
C PHE A 50 3.01 33.49 -11.03
N LEU A 51 3.54 32.32 -11.47
CA LEU A 51 4.95 32.04 -11.68
C LEU A 51 5.22 31.63 -13.15
N PRO A 52 5.18 32.56 -14.14
CA PRO A 52 5.20 32.22 -15.56
C PRO A 52 6.42 31.38 -15.96
N ASP A 53 7.60 31.69 -15.42
CA ASP A 53 8.86 31.03 -15.77
C ASP A 53 8.92 29.57 -15.27
N ALA A 54 8.41 29.30 -14.07
CA ALA A 54 8.39 27.97 -13.49
C ALA A 54 7.15 27.14 -13.87
N ARG A 55 6.08 27.80 -14.36
CA ARG A 55 4.78 27.15 -14.65
C ARG A 55 4.93 25.98 -15.60
N SER A 56 5.48 26.21 -16.79
CA SER A 56 5.56 25.21 -17.85
C SER A 56 6.34 23.96 -17.39
N PRO A 57 7.59 24.04 -16.91
CA PRO A 57 8.32 22.86 -16.51
C PRO A 57 7.70 22.13 -15.30
N LEU A 58 7.21 22.84 -14.29
CA LEU A 58 6.59 22.21 -13.12
C LEU A 58 5.28 21.51 -13.46
N MET A 59 4.44 22.09 -14.30
CA MET A 59 3.20 21.47 -14.77
C MET A 59 3.47 20.20 -15.59
N LEU A 60 4.51 20.20 -16.44
CA LEU A 60 4.92 19.01 -17.21
C LEU A 60 5.39 17.88 -16.29
N VAL A 61 6.21 18.20 -15.31
CA VAL A 61 6.68 17.22 -14.32
C VAL A 61 5.51 16.67 -13.50
N ALA A 62 4.65 17.55 -12.98
CA ALA A 62 3.50 17.15 -12.17
C ALA A 62 2.52 16.27 -12.99
N GLY A 63 2.29 16.60 -14.25
CA GLY A 63 1.46 15.80 -15.15
C GLY A 63 2.05 14.41 -15.44
N ALA A 64 3.35 14.34 -15.75
CA ALA A 64 4.05 13.07 -15.95
C ALA A 64 4.04 12.20 -14.66
N VAL A 65 4.26 12.83 -13.51
CA VAL A 65 4.17 12.16 -12.19
C VAL A 65 2.75 11.63 -11.94
N LEU A 66 1.71 12.38 -12.29
CA LEU A 66 0.32 11.93 -12.15
C LEU A 66 0.04 10.67 -12.99
N VAL A 67 0.56 10.60 -14.21
CA VAL A 67 0.47 9.38 -15.05
C VAL A 67 1.19 8.21 -14.38
N LEU A 68 2.40 8.42 -13.83
CA LEU A 68 3.14 7.40 -13.10
C LEU A 68 2.41 6.95 -11.82
N VAL A 69 1.83 7.89 -11.08
CA VAL A 69 1.03 7.59 -9.88
C VAL A 69 -0.17 6.71 -10.24
N TRP A 70 -0.86 6.97 -11.33
CA TRP A 70 -1.94 6.10 -11.81
C TRP A 70 -1.43 4.74 -12.29
N ALA A 71 -0.33 4.70 -13.05
CA ALA A 71 0.24 3.47 -13.59
C ALA A 71 0.70 2.53 -12.46
N PHE A 72 1.55 3.01 -11.57
CA PHE A 72 2.14 2.21 -10.49
C PHE A 72 1.28 2.19 -9.22
N GLY A 73 0.57 3.27 -8.93
CA GLY A 73 -0.34 3.36 -7.80
C GLY A 73 -1.49 2.34 -7.91
N SER A 74 -1.98 2.09 -9.12
CA SER A 74 -2.97 1.03 -9.38
C SER A 74 -2.46 -0.36 -9.02
N VAL A 75 -1.15 -0.58 -9.08
CA VAL A 75 -0.51 -1.85 -8.70
C VAL A 75 -0.21 -1.90 -7.20
N LEU A 76 0.24 -0.79 -6.61
CA LEU A 76 0.79 -0.75 -5.26
C LEU A 76 -0.25 -0.42 -4.18
N PHE A 77 -1.13 0.54 -4.45
CA PHE A 77 -1.98 1.14 -3.41
C PHE A 77 -3.47 1.08 -3.74
N PHE A 78 -3.80 1.14 -5.02
CA PHE A 78 -5.19 1.12 -5.46
C PHE A 78 -5.50 -0.29 -5.95
N ALA A 79 -5.62 -1.21 -5.00
CA ALA A 79 -6.24 -2.48 -5.31
C ALA A 79 -7.57 -2.17 -6.01
N MET A 80 -7.59 -2.45 -7.30
CA MET A 80 -8.74 -2.16 -8.14
C MET A 80 -9.92 -2.90 -7.54
N ASP A 81 -10.93 -2.15 -7.18
CA ASP A 81 -12.19 -2.69 -6.68
C ASP A 81 -12.72 -3.69 -7.72
N ASP A 82 -12.63 -4.95 -7.39
CA ASP A 82 -12.99 -6.10 -8.24
C ASP A 82 -14.52 -6.23 -8.39
N SER A 83 -15.28 -5.24 -7.89
CA SER A 83 -16.76 -5.24 -7.98
C SER A 83 -17.24 -5.27 -9.44
N VAL A 84 -16.45 -4.76 -10.38
CA VAL A 84 -16.71 -4.79 -11.82
C VAL A 84 -15.51 -5.45 -12.55
N SER A 85 -15.13 -6.66 -12.09
CA SER A 85 -14.07 -7.41 -12.76
C SER A 85 -14.56 -7.91 -14.13
N PRO A 86 -13.69 -7.91 -15.16
CA PRO A 86 -14.03 -8.44 -16.48
C PRO A 86 -14.57 -9.88 -16.41
N GLN A 87 -14.10 -10.68 -15.47
CA GLN A 87 -14.51 -12.06 -15.28
C GLN A 87 -15.99 -12.21 -14.88
N ARG A 88 -16.57 -11.21 -14.18
CA ARG A 88 -18.01 -11.20 -13.86
C ARG A 88 -18.87 -10.80 -15.06
N LEU A 89 -18.27 -10.12 -16.02
CA LEU A 89 -18.93 -9.68 -17.23
C LEU A 89 -18.90 -10.73 -18.35
N VAL A 90 -18.16 -11.83 -18.20
CA VAL A 90 -18.08 -12.94 -19.17
C VAL A 90 -19.44 -13.53 -19.51
N LEU A 91 -20.37 -13.54 -18.55
CA LEU A 91 -21.74 -14.06 -18.75
C LEU A 91 -22.63 -13.15 -19.63
N PHE A 92 -22.19 -11.93 -19.93
CA PHE A 92 -22.94 -10.99 -20.74
C PHE A 92 -22.28 -10.89 -22.12
N PRO A 93 -23.05 -10.82 -23.22
CA PRO A 93 -22.52 -10.70 -24.59
C PRO A 93 -22.04 -9.28 -24.86
N LEU A 94 -21.02 -8.83 -24.13
CA LEU A 94 -20.45 -7.49 -24.22
C LEU A 94 -19.17 -7.49 -25.06
N ARG A 95 -19.04 -6.51 -25.95
CA ARG A 95 -17.79 -6.29 -26.67
C ARG A 95 -16.81 -5.55 -25.75
N SER A 96 -15.55 -5.96 -25.76
CA SER A 96 -14.49 -5.33 -24.94
C SER A 96 -14.38 -3.83 -25.14
N ARG A 97 -14.58 -3.35 -26.38
CA ARG A 97 -14.55 -1.91 -26.70
C ARG A 97 -15.64 -1.10 -26.00
N ASP A 98 -16.81 -1.71 -25.79
CA ASP A 98 -17.94 -1.05 -25.14
C ASP A 98 -17.75 -0.94 -23.60
N LEU A 99 -16.78 -1.68 -23.05
CA LEU A 99 -16.44 -1.68 -21.63
C LEU A 99 -15.37 -0.65 -21.27
N VAL A 100 -14.58 -0.15 -22.22
CA VAL A 100 -13.46 0.77 -21.98
C VAL A 100 -13.91 2.02 -21.25
N VAL A 101 -14.86 2.76 -21.82
CA VAL A 101 -15.34 4.02 -21.24
C VAL A 101 -16.05 3.83 -19.89
N PRO A 102 -17.00 2.86 -19.75
CA PRO A 102 -17.64 2.64 -18.48
C PRO A 102 -16.68 2.29 -17.34
N LEU A 103 -15.63 1.51 -17.61
CA LEU A 103 -14.65 1.13 -16.63
C LEU A 103 -13.77 2.32 -16.20
N LEU A 104 -13.34 3.17 -17.14
CA LEU A 104 -12.61 4.40 -16.83
C LEU A 104 -13.46 5.37 -15.99
N VAL A 105 -14.71 5.60 -16.39
CA VAL A 105 -15.64 6.46 -15.62
C VAL A 105 -15.85 5.89 -14.23
N SER A 106 -15.93 4.57 -14.09
CA SER A 106 -16.10 3.94 -12.79
C SER A 106 -14.91 4.16 -11.86
N ASP A 107 -13.68 4.27 -12.39
CA ASP A 107 -12.47 4.53 -11.59
C ASP A 107 -12.45 5.95 -11.03
N LEU A 108 -13.00 6.93 -11.75
CA LEU A 108 -13.12 8.31 -11.28
C LEU A 108 -14.08 8.45 -10.08
N LEU A 109 -15.01 7.52 -9.92
CA LEU A 109 -15.94 7.50 -8.79
C LEU A 109 -15.34 6.90 -7.51
N THR A 110 -14.14 6.34 -7.58
CA THR A 110 -13.41 5.89 -6.40
C THR A 110 -12.87 7.06 -5.59
N LEU A 111 -12.56 6.85 -4.31
CA LEU A 111 -11.96 7.89 -3.47
C LEU A 111 -10.68 8.49 -4.09
N PRO A 112 -9.71 7.68 -4.58
CA PRO A 112 -8.55 8.20 -5.33
C PRO A 112 -8.94 8.96 -6.61
N GLY A 113 -9.95 8.49 -7.31
CA GLY A 113 -10.45 9.15 -8.53
C GLY A 113 -10.99 10.56 -8.24
N VAL A 114 -11.81 10.70 -7.20
CA VAL A 114 -12.35 12.01 -6.78
C VAL A 114 -11.23 12.96 -6.38
N PHE A 115 -10.24 12.50 -5.62
CA PHE A 115 -9.08 13.32 -5.27
C PHE A 115 -8.23 13.69 -6.49
N THR A 116 -8.09 12.79 -7.45
CA THR A 116 -7.41 13.10 -8.72
C THR A 116 -8.15 14.19 -9.49
N LEU A 117 -9.49 14.14 -9.56
CA LEU A 117 -10.28 15.21 -10.17
C LEU A 117 -10.05 16.56 -9.49
N LEU A 118 -9.91 16.58 -8.17
CA LEU A 118 -9.57 17.80 -7.44
C LEU A 118 -8.19 18.34 -7.87
N VAL A 119 -7.18 17.50 -7.99
CA VAL A 119 -5.84 17.89 -8.51
C VAL A 119 -5.92 18.38 -9.95
N CYS A 120 -6.73 17.72 -10.79
CA CYS A 120 -6.98 18.15 -12.18
C CYS A 120 -7.57 19.57 -12.27
N CYS A 121 -8.43 19.98 -11.32
CA CYS A 121 -8.87 21.36 -11.23
C CYS A 121 -7.68 22.33 -11.05
N GLY A 122 -6.68 21.95 -10.25
CA GLY A 122 -5.45 22.75 -10.09
C GLY A 122 -4.67 22.92 -11.39
N PHE A 123 -4.55 21.86 -12.20
CA PHE A 123 -3.95 21.96 -13.53
C PHE A 123 -4.71 22.92 -14.44
N VAL A 124 -6.04 22.80 -14.53
CA VAL A 124 -6.86 23.68 -15.38
C VAL A 124 -6.74 25.14 -14.91
N ILE A 125 -6.86 25.43 -13.62
CA ILE A 125 -6.77 26.77 -13.07
C ILE A 125 -5.37 27.36 -13.30
N GLY A 126 -4.32 26.56 -13.16
CA GLY A 126 -2.94 27.00 -13.39
C GLY A 126 -2.66 27.43 -14.83
N TRP A 127 -3.37 26.86 -15.81
CA TRP A 127 -3.29 27.28 -17.22
C TRP A 127 -4.33 28.34 -17.62
N ALA A 128 -5.33 28.61 -16.82
CA ALA A 128 -6.42 29.54 -17.14
C ALA A 128 -5.97 31.01 -17.02
N THR A 129 -4.94 31.42 -17.77
CA THR A 129 -4.48 32.82 -17.86
C THR A 129 -5.11 33.56 -19.01
N ASP A 130 -5.51 32.85 -20.05
CA ASP A 130 -6.29 33.34 -21.20
C ASP A 130 -7.20 32.21 -21.72
N PRO A 131 -8.24 32.51 -22.55
CA PRO A 131 -9.20 31.52 -22.99
C PRO A 131 -8.59 30.36 -23.79
N LEU A 132 -7.56 30.62 -24.60
CA LEU A 132 -6.90 29.59 -25.43
C LEU A 132 -6.15 28.60 -24.55
N LEU A 133 -5.38 29.11 -23.58
CA LEU A 133 -4.64 28.28 -22.64
C LEU A 133 -5.57 27.54 -21.65
N ALA A 134 -6.71 28.12 -21.31
CA ALA A 134 -7.72 27.42 -20.50
C ALA A 134 -8.30 26.21 -21.24
N ILE A 135 -8.67 26.37 -22.54
CA ILE A 135 -9.17 25.26 -23.37
C ILE A 135 -8.08 24.20 -23.56
N ALA A 136 -6.86 24.64 -23.87
CA ALA A 136 -5.71 23.74 -24.01
C ALA A 136 -5.41 22.99 -22.69
N GLY A 137 -5.53 23.68 -21.54
CA GLY A 137 -5.38 23.10 -20.21
C GLY A 137 -6.43 22.03 -19.90
N ILE A 138 -7.69 22.27 -20.24
CA ILE A 138 -8.77 21.28 -20.11
C ILE A 138 -8.48 20.07 -21.00
N ALA A 139 -8.19 20.28 -22.28
CA ALA A 139 -7.90 19.20 -23.23
C ALA A 139 -6.70 18.36 -22.79
N SER A 140 -5.62 19.00 -22.37
CA SER A 140 -4.41 18.40 -21.85
C SER A 140 -4.69 17.56 -20.59
N THR A 141 -5.45 18.11 -19.64
CA THR A 141 -5.81 17.42 -18.38
C THR A 141 -6.65 16.18 -18.66
N VAL A 142 -7.63 16.26 -19.55
CA VAL A 142 -8.46 15.10 -19.93
C VAL A 142 -7.61 14.02 -20.61
N LEU A 143 -6.76 14.39 -21.57
CA LEU A 143 -5.86 13.45 -22.26
C LEU A 143 -4.88 12.79 -21.28
N GLY A 144 -4.24 13.58 -20.43
CA GLY A 144 -3.27 13.08 -19.45
C GLY A 144 -3.90 12.16 -18.42
N LEU A 145 -5.08 12.51 -17.91
CA LEU A 145 -5.82 11.69 -16.96
C LEU A 145 -6.20 10.33 -17.59
N VAL A 146 -6.78 10.34 -18.79
CA VAL A 146 -7.16 9.10 -19.49
C VAL A 146 -5.93 8.24 -19.79
N THR A 147 -4.82 8.85 -20.18
CA THR A 147 -3.54 8.14 -20.40
C THR A 147 -3.05 7.48 -19.12
N GLY A 148 -3.07 8.18 -17.98
CA GLY A 148 -2.67 7.62 -16.69
C GLY A 148 -3.55 6.45 -16.27
N MET A 149 -4.86 6.60 -16.36
CA MET A 149 -5.82 5.55 -16.01
C MET A 149 -5.65 4.30 -16.90
N LEU A 150 -5.49 4.47 -18.20
CA LEU A 150 -5.22 3.37 -19.14
C LEU A 150 -3.88 2.69 -18.82
N ALA A 151 -2.83 3.46 -18.51
CA ALA A 151 -1.54 2.90 -18.12
C ALA A 151 -1.68 2.00 -16.90
N GLY A 152 -2.41 2.44 -15.89
CA GLY A 152 -2.71 1.62 -14.70
C GLY A 152 -3.46 0.34 -15.04
N ARG A 153 -4.50 0.43 -15.86
CA ARG A 153 -5.31 -0.73 -16.28
C ARG A 153 -4.50 -1.75 -17.09
N ILE A 154 -3.71 -1.27 -18.06
CA ILE A 154 -2.83 -2.12 -18.87
C ILE A 154 -1.80 -2.81 -17.98
N LEU A 155 -1.16 -2.07 -17.08
CA LEU A 155 -0.12 -2.58 -16.21
C LEU A 155 -0.67 -3.64 -15.25
N VAL A 156 -1.81 -3.39 -14.60
CA VAL A 156 -2.46 -4.37 -13.72
C VAL A 156 -2.87 -5.61 -14.48
N THR A 157 -3.46 -5.47 -15.68
CA THR A 157 -3.90 -6.62 -16.48
C THR A 157 -2.71 -7.44 -16.99
N ALA A 158 -1.65 -6.78 -17.46
CA ALA A 158 -0.41 -7.46 -17.87
C ALA A 158 0.25 -8.18 -16.68
N LEU A 159 0.31 -7.50 -15.54
CA LEU A 159 0.94 -8.03 -14.33
C LEU A 159 0.15 -9.19 -13.72
N SER A 160 -1.19 -9.18 -13.81
CA SER A 160 -2.03 -10.26 -13.27
C SER A 160 -1.77 -11.59 -13.97
N HIS A 161 -1.54 -11.59 -15.28
CA HIS A 161 -1.12 -12.79 -16.03
C HIS A 161 0.28 -13.25 -15.63
N TRP A 162 1.20 -12.32 -15.43
CA TRP A 162 2.57 -12.59 -15.06
C TRP A 162 2.68 -13.07 -13.60
N LEU A 163 1.90 -12.49 -12.72
CA LEU A 163 1.79 -12.83 -11.29
C LEU A 163 1.07 -14.16 -11.03
N ALA A 164 0.40 -14.75 -12.01
CA ALA A 164 -0.14 -16.10 -11.89
C ALA A 164 0.97 -17.15 -11.71
N ALA A 165 2.18 -16.91 -12.24
CA ALA A 165 3.33 -17.77 -12.03
C ALA A 165 4.07 -17.42 -10.71
N ARG A 166 4.40 -18.43 -9.89
CA ARG A 166 5.05 -18.26 -8.58
C ARG A 166 6.38 -17.52 -8.66
N ARG A 167 7.20 -17.83 -9.66
CA ARG A 167 8.53 -17.25 -9.87
C ARG A 167 8.50 -15.77 -10.23
N SER A 168 7.47 -15.34 -10.96
CA SER A 168 7.32 -13.95 -11.39
C SER A 168 6.87 -13.04 -10.26
N ARG A 169 6.13 -13.56 -9.28
CA ARG A 169 5.69 -12.81 -8.10
C ARG A 169 6.86 -12.45 -7.19
N ASP A 170 7.73 -13.42 -6.94
CA ASP A 170 8.92 -13.20 -6.10
C ASP A 170 9.83 -12.17 -6.77
N LEU A 171 9.99 -12.24 -8.10
CA LEU A 171 10.74 -11.26 -8.88
C LEU A 171 10.12 -9.85 -8.80
N LEU A 172 8.79 -9.73 -8.89
CA LEU A 172 8.12 -8.44 -8.79
C LEU A 172 8.38 -7.75 -7.45
N TYR A 173 8.29 -8.49 -6.33
CA TYR A 173 8.60 -7.93 -5.01
C TYR A 173 10.05 -7.45 -4.93
N VAL A 174 10.98 -8.21 -5.50
CA VAL A 174 12.39 -7.78 -5.59
C VAL A 174 12.53 -6.54 -6.47
N VAL A 175 11.86 -6.49 -7.63
CA VAL A 175 11.87 -5.32 -8.53
C VAL A 175 11.24 -4.10 -7.88
N LEU A 176 10.11 -4.25 -7.16
CA LEU A 176 9.49 -3.16 -6.43
C LEU A 176 10.37 -2.66 -5.29
N LEU A 177 11.01 -3.56 -4.55
CA LEU A 177 11.97 -3.21 -3.52
C LEU A 177 13.18 -2.47 -4.12
N LEU A 178 13.76 -3.00 -5.19
CA LEU A 178 14.87 -2.35 -5.91
C LEU A 178 14.43 -1.03 -6.54
N GLY A 179 13.20 -0.93 -7.04
CA GLY A 179 12.62 0.31 -7.56
C GLY A 179 12.45 1.37 -6.47
N MET A 180 11.95 0.99 -5.30
CA MET A 180 11.89 1.87 -4.13
C MET A 180 13.30 2.32 -3.70
N ILE A 181 14.26 1.41 -3.67
CA ILE A 181 15.67 1.71 -3.41
C ILE A 181 16.19 2.68 -4.48
N ALA A 182 15.98 2.40 -5.77
CA ALA A 182 16.46 3.24 -6.88
C ALA A 182 15.83 4.64 -6.86
N ILE A 183 14.54 4.77 -6.58
CA ILE A 183 13.85 6.06 -6.43
C ILE A 183 14.46 6.85 -5.27
N SER A 184 14.70 6.18 -4.15
CA SER A 184 15.25 6.79 -2.95
C SER A 184 16.73 7.18 -3.11
N TRP A 185 17.48 6.44 -3.92
CA TRP A 185 18.86 6.76 -4.26
C TRP A 185 18.95 7.78 -5.39
N GLY A 186 18.07 7.67 -6.36
CA GLY A 186 17.99 8.62 -7.46
C GLY A 186 17.57 10.01 -6.99
N ALA A 187 16.62 10.10 -6.06
CA ALA A 187 16.18 11.37 -5.52
C ALA A 187 17.32 12.20 -4.86
N PRO A 188 18.21 11.64 -4.00
CA PRO A 188 19.36 12.38 -3.49
C PRO A 188 20.48 12.61 -4.51
N LEU A 189 20.69 11.72 -5.49
CA LEU A 189 21.66 11.92 -6.56
C LEU A 189 21.22 13.04 -7.51
N VAL A 190 19.93 13.10 -7.79
CA VAL A 190 19.29 14.24 -8.47
C VAL A 190 19.28 15.48 -7.55
N GLY A 191 19.15 15.30 -6.24
CA GLY A 191 19.03 16.38 -5.24
C GLY A 191 20.36 16.95 -4.73
N ARG A 192 21.51 16.32 -4.94
CA ARG A 192 22.82 16.94 -4.61
C ARG A 192 23.14 18.21 -5.40
N GLY A 193 22.40 18.45 -6.48
CA GLY A 193 22.44 19.73 -7.21
C GLY A 193 21.16 20.55 -7.13
N THR A 194 20.01 19.96 -6.74
CA THR A 194 18.69 20.53 -7.04
C THR A 194 17.71 20.63 -5.88
N PHE A 195 17.94 19.96 -4.75
CA PHE A 195 17.05 20.06 -3.56
C PHE A 195 17.60 20.89 -2.39
N ASN A 196 18.68 21.63 -2.57
CA ASN A 196 18.67 22.96 -1.95
C ASN A 196 17.51 23.69 -2.65
N LEU A 197 16.53 24.16 -1.94
CA LEU A 197 15.36 24.93 -2.44
C LEU A 197 15.71 26.21 -3.23
N GLY A 198 16.93 26.39 -3.69
CA GLY A 198 17.28 27.09 -4.90
C GLY A 198 17.11 26.15 -6.07
N LEU A 199 15.87 25.87 -6.49
CA LEU A 199 15.60 25.29 -7.79
C LEU A 199 16.33 26.16 -8.81
N ASN A 200 17.53 25.73 -9.20
CA ASN A 200 18.25 26.42 -10.26
C ASN A 200 17.33 26.31 -11.50
N GLN A 201 16.92 27.42 -12.03
CA GLN A 201 15.92 27.51 -13.13
C GLN A 201 16.31 26.56 -14.27
N GLU A 202 17.60 26.44 -14.55
CA GLU A 202 18.18 25.54 -15.52
C GLU A 202 17.81 24.06 -15.28
N THR A 203 17.84 23.60 -14.03
CA THR A 203 17.49 22.20 -13.71
C THR A 203 15.99 21.96 -13.83
N VAL A 204 15.17 22.93 -13.41
CA VAL A 204 13.71 22.85 -13.52
C VAL A 204 13.32 22.78 -15.01
N GLU A 205 13.97 23.57 -15.85
CA GLU A 205 13.78 23.56 -17.29
C GLU A 205 14.24 22.24 -17.95
N LEU A 206 15.38 21.72 -17.53
CA LEU A 206 15.91 20.44 -18.03
C LEU A 206 14.99 19.27 -17.68
N VAL A 207 14.55 19.17 -16.42
CA VAL A 207 13.63 18.09 -15.97
C VAL A 207 12.25 18.26 -16.61
N GLY A 208 11.75 19.50 -16.69
CA GLY A 208 10.50 19.80 -17.37
C GLY A 208 10.55 19.48 -18.86
N GLY A 209 11.67 19.80 -19.50
CA GLY A 209 11.92 19.45 -20.91
C GLY A 209 11.95 17.94 -21.13
N ALA A 210 12.69 17.21 -20.30
CA ALA A 210 12.74 15.74 -20.34
C ALA A 210 11.34 15.12 -20.09
N ALA A 211 10.59 15.62 -19.10
CA ALA A 211 9.22 15.19 -18.84
C ALA A 211 8.34 15.43 -20.06
N GLY A 212 8.42 16.62 -20.71
CA GLY A 212 7.63 16.98 -21.89
C GLY A 212 7.94 16.15 -23.13
N TRP A 213 9.13 15.55 -23.23
CA TRP A 213 9.50 14.62 -24.32
C TRP A 213 9.20 13.16 -23.98
N SER A 214 8.87 12.85 -22.72
CA SER A 214 8.45 11.51 -22.35
C SER A 214 7.03 11.21 -22.86
N PRO A 215 6.70 9.93 -23.15
CA PRO A 215 5.33 9.53 -23.51
C PRO A 215 4.29 9.91 -22.44
N MET A 216 4.71 10.04 -21.19
CA MET A 216 3.86 10.43 -20.06
C MET A 216 3.57 11.93 -20.04
N GLY A 217 4.49 12.74 -20.59
CA GLY A 217 4.36 14.19 -20.64
C GLY A 217 3.71 14.75 -21.91
N TRP A 218 3.63 13.99 -23.01
CA TRP A 218 3.09 14.49 -24.29
C TRP A 218 1.70 15.08 -24.15
N ALA A 219 0.81 14.40 -23.40
CA ALA A 219 -0.54 14.88 -23.16
C ALA A 219 -0.59 16.21 -22.39
N TRP A 220 0.41 16.48 -21.53
CA TRP A 220 0.48 17.65 -20.66
C TRP A 220 1.22 18.83 -21.31
N ALA A 221 1.89 18.61 -22.44
CA ALA A 221 2.74 19.62 -23.08
C ALA A 221 1.96 20.65 -23.92
N LEU A 222 0.72 20.34 -24.32
CA LEU A 222 -0.08 21.19 -25.21
C LEU A 222 -0.17 22.67 -24.74
N PRO A 223 -0.60 22.98 -23.51
CA PRO A 223 -0.71 24.38 -23.08
C PRO A 223 0.66 25.04 -22.88
N ALA A 224 1.70 24.26 -22.51
CA ALA A 224 3.07 24.77 -22.33
C ALA A 224 3.68 25.22 -23.67
N ASP A 225 3.50 24.42 -24.73
CA ASP A 225 4.02 24.75 -26.07
C ASP A 225 3.25 25.89 -26.71
N LEU A 226 1.92 25.98 -26.50
CA LEU A 226 1.11 27.11 -26.97
C LEU A 226 1.50 28.40 -26.22
N ALA A 227 1.70 28.36 -24.93
CA ALA A 227 2.17 29.53 -24.14
C ALA A 227 3.54 30.02 -24.58
N ALA A 228 4.40 29.13 -25.07
CA ALA A 228 5.70 29.46 -25.66
C ALA A 228 5.67 29.87 -27.15
N GLY A 229 4.47 29.97 -27.75
CA GLY A 229 4.31 30.28 -29.18
C GLY A 229 4.76 29.18 -30.13
N ARG A 230 5.03 27.96 -29.66
CA ARG A 230 5.56 26.83 -30.43
C ARG A 230 4.43 25.94 -30.97
N SER A 231 3.53 26.51 -31.78
CA SER A 231 2.34 25.82 -32.28
C SER A 231 2.63 24.52 -33.04
N GLY A 232 3.71 24.47 -33.82
CA GLY A 232 4.13 23.25 -34.55
C GLY A 232 4.53 22.11 -33.57
N LEU A 233 5.24 22.43 -32.50
CA LEU A 233 5.61 21.46 -31.49
C LEU A 233 4.39 21.00 -30.65
N ALA A 234 3.48 21.92 -30.35
CA ALA A 234 2.20 21.62 -29.71
C ALA A 234 1.38 20.60 -30.51
N ALA A 235 1.26 20.84 -31.85
CA ALA A 235 0.58 19.92 -32.75
C ALA A 235 1.26 18.55 -32.85
N LEU A 236 2.59 18.51 -32.92
CA LEU A 236 3.36 17.25 -32.94
C LEU A 236 3.14 16.42 -31.65
N ARG A 237 3.29 17.05 -30.49
CA ARG A 237 3.12 16.34 -29.19
C ARG A 237 1.67 15.92 -28.96
N LEU A 238 0.71 16.73 -29.39
CA LEU A 238 -0.70 16.34 -29.37
C LEU A 238 -0.96 15.11 -30.25
N ALA A 239 -0.40 15.09 -31.47
CA ALA A 239 -0.51 13.94 -32.35
C ALA A 239 0.12 12.68 -31.74
N LEU A 240 1.31 12.80 -31.14
CA LEU A 240 1.97 11.70 -30.44
C LEU A 240 1.13 11.21 -29.25
N ALA A 241 0.54 12.11 -28.46
CA ALA A 241 -0.34 11.75 -27.34
C ALA A 241 -1.60 11.02 -27.82
N LEU A 242 -2.22 11.45 -28.92
CA LEU A 242 -3.38 10.79 -29.51
C LEU A 242 -3.05 9.40 -30.07
N VAL A 243 -1.90 9.26 -30.74
CA VAL A 243 -1.41 7.96 -31.23
C VAL A 243 -1.13 7.02 -30.06
N LEU A 244 -0.46 7.51 -29.02
CA LEU A 244 -0.23 6.74 -27.80
C LEU A 244 -1.55 6.29 -27.16
N LEU A 245 -2.52 7.20 -27.02
CA LEU A 245 -3.84 6.91 -26.46
C LEU A 245 -4.58 5.83 -27.28
N ALA A 246 -4.57 5.95 -28.60
CA ALA A 246 -5.16 4.96 -29.49
C ALA A 246 -4.48 3.58 -29.36
N ALA A 247 -3.15 3.55 -29.29
CA ALA A 247 -2.39 2.33 -29.06
C ALA A 247 -2.70 1.70 -27.70
N MET A 248 -2.83 2.51 -26.66
CA MET A 248 -3.19 2.04 -25.30
C MET A 248 -4.60 1.47 -25.25
N ILE A 249 -5.59 2.12 -25.87
CA ILE A 249 -6.97 1.61 -25.97
C ILE A 249 -6.99 0.29 -26.72
N TRP A 250 -6.26 0.19 -27.84
CA TRP A 250 -6.16 -1.04 -28.62
C TRP A 250 -5.48 -2.18 -27.81
N LEU A 251 -4.38 -1.87 -27.13
CA LEU A 251 -3.68 -2.86 -26.30
C LEU A 251 -4.56 -3.36 -25.18
N TRP A 252 -5.23 -2.44 -24.45
CA TRP A 252 -6.11 -2.82 -23.34
C TRP A 252 -7.34 -3.60 -23.83
N SER A 253 -7.96 -3.22 -24.93
CA SER A 253 -9.07 -3.97 -25.51
C SER A 253 -8.66 -5.40 -25.88
N ARG A 254 -7.45 -5.60 -26.43
CA ARG A 254 -6.90 -6.96 -26.67
C ARG A 254 -6.65 -7.76 -25.40
N GLN A 255 -6.11 -7.11 -24.36
CA GLN A 255 -5.93 -7.77 -23.06
C GLN A 255 -7.27 -8.16 -22.45
N LEU A 256 -8.28 -7.31 -22.59
CA LEU A 256 -9.63 -7.56 -22.11
C LEU A 256 -10.30 -8.71 -22.88
N ASP A 257 -10.18 -8.76 -24.20
CA ASP A 257 -10.66 -9.90 -25.02
C ASP A 257 -10.04 -11.22 -24.54
N ARG A 258 -8.73 -11.23 -24.31
CA ARG A 258 -8.05 -12.42 -23.77
C ARG A 258 -8.55 -12.80 -22.38
N ALA A 259 -8.77 -11.82 -21.50
CA ALA A 259 -9.28 -12.07 -20.16
C ALA A 259 -10.72 -12.63 -20.16
N LEU A 260 -11.55 -12.19 -21.13
CA LEU A 260 -12.93 -12.66 -21.30
C LEU A 260 -13.01 -14.07 -21.92
N THR A 261 -12.01 -14.46 -22.72
CA THR A 261 -11.98 -15.76 -23.41
C THR A 261 -11.12 -16.83 -22.70
N SER A 262 -10.27 -16.42 -21.76
CA SER A 262 -9.44 -17.36 -20.99
C SER A 262 -10.29 -18.10 -19.96
N PRO A 263 -10.13 -19.44 -19.84
CA PRO A 263 -10.76 -20.19 -18.77
C PRO A 263 -10.38 -19.58 -17.41
N LEU A 264 -11.34 -19.46 -16.51
CA LEU A 264 -11.06 -19.07 -15.12
C LEU A 264 -9.94 -19.99 -14.60
N PRO A 265 -8.86 -19.44 -14.03
CA PRO A 265 -7.88 -20.29 -13.37
C PRO A 265 -8.63 -21.13 -12.35
N SER A 266 -8.69 -22.43 -12.58
CA SER A 266 -9.31 -23.33 -11.62
C SER A 266 -8.56 -23.18 -10.31
N ALA A 267 -9.24 -22.73 -9.26
CA ALA A 267 -8.71 -22.64 -7.90
C ALA A 267 -8.35 -24.03 -7.31
N GLY A 268 -8.25 -25.06 -8.16
CA GLY A 268 -8.21 -26.46 -7.83
C GLY A 268 -6.95 -27.23 -8.21
N GLY A 269 -5.83 -26.57 -8.36
CA GLY A 269 -4.56 -27.32 -8.31
C GLY A 269 -4.24 -27.62 -6.85
N GLY A 270 -4.65 -28.79 -6.34
CA GLY A 270 -4.27 -29.24 -5.01
C GLY A 270 -2.75 -29.21 -4.88
N ALA A 271 -2.23 -28.19 -4.18
CA ALA A 271 -0.82 -28.19 -3.85
C ALA A 271 -0.53 -29.45 -3.03
N PRO A 272 0.50 -30.24 -3.36
CA PRO A 272 0.82 -31.43 -2.61
C PRO A 272 0.90 -31.11 -1.13
N THR A 273 0.26 -31.93 -0.31
CA THR A 273 0.30 -31.81 1.15
C THR A 273 1.74 -32.09 1.59
N VAL A 274 2.55 -31.04 1.64
CA VAL A 274 3.88 -31.16 2.26
C VAL A 274 3.65 -31.18 3.77
N SER A 275 3.64 -32.38 4.32
CA SER A 275 3.74 -32.56 5.75
C SER A 275 5.10 -32.01 6.20
N SER A 276 5.12 -31.13 7.15
CA SER A 276 6.35 -30.62 7.78
C SER A 276 6.29 -30.97 9.26
N PRO A 277 6.57 -32.24 9.64
CA PRO A 277 6.39 -32.74 11.01
C PRO A 277 7.21 -31.97 12.03
N TRP A 278 8.33 -31.37 11.62
CA TRP A 278 9.19 -30.58 12.50
C TRP A 278 8.54 -29.27 12.95
N LEU A 279 7.68 -28.67 12.09
CA LEU A 279 6.93 -27.45 12.46
C LEU A 279 5.89 -27.72 13.54
N ASP A 280 5.29 -28.92 13.52
CA ASP A 280 4.32 -29.32 14.53
C ASP A 280 4.98 -29.58 15.89
N ARG A 281 6.29 -29.91 15.91
CA ARG A 281 7.08 -30.09 17.12
C ARG A 281 7.63 -28.79 17.71
N LEU A 282 7.61 -27.69 16.94
CA LEU A 282 8.15 -26.40 17.39
C LEU A 282 7.24 -25.72 18.42
N PHE A 283 5.96 -26.05 18.42
CA PHE A 283 4.96 -25.43 19.29
C PHE A 283 4.36 -26.45 20.25
N PRO A 284 3.83 -26.01 21.40
CA PRO A 284 3.18 -26.89 22.35
C PRO A 284 1.99 -27.61 21.73
N PRO A 285 1.70 -28.85 22.15
CA PRO A 285 0.55 -29.59 21.67
C PRO A 285 -0.75 -28.88 22.04
N GLY A 286 -1.73 -28.89 21.14
CA GLY A 286 -3.04 -28.26 21.32
C GLY A 286 -3.45 -27.31 20.19
N PRO A 287 -4.65 -26.70 20.30
CA PRO A 287 -5.20 -25.85 19.25
C PRO A 287 -4.33 -24.65 18.91
N ALA A 288 -3.78 -23.97 19.91
CA ALA A 288 -2.90 -22.82 19.72
C ALA A 288 -1.62 -23.19 18.95
N GLY A 289 -0.97 -24.31 19.31
CA GLY A 289 0.23 -24.78 18.62
C GLY A 289 -0.06 -25.22 17.17
N ALA A 290 -1.18 -25.88 16.93
CA ALA A 290 -1.61 -26.26 15.59
C ALA A 290 -1.86 -25.04 14.70
N ILE A 291 -2.47 -23.97 15.23
CA ILE A 291 -2.68 -22.69 14.52
C ILE A 291 -1.33 -22.02 14.24
N ALA A 292 -0.42 -22.00 15.20
CA ALA A 292 0.92 -21.45 15.01
C ALA A 292 1.70 -22.18 13.91
N ALA A 293 1.74 -23.51 13.95
CA ALA A 293 2.39 -24.33 12.92
C ALA A 293 1.74 -24.13 11.54
N ARG A 294 0.41 -24.01 11.46
CA ARG A 294 -0.32 -23.68 10.22
C ARG A 294 0.12 -22.33 9.65
N ASN A 295 0.20 -21.28 10.48
CA ASN A 295 0.59 -19.93 10.04
C ASN A 295 2.02 -19.91 9.49
N LEU A 296 2.96 -20.66 10.11
CA LEU A 296 4.32 -20.82 9.57
C LEU A 296 4.33 -21.55 8.22
N ARG A 297 3.51 -22.58 8.06
CA ARG A 297 3.36 -23.25 6.75
C ARG A 297 2.83 -22.30 5.69
N TYR A 298 1.90 -21.42 6.04
CA TYR A 298 1.36 -20.41 5.13
C TYR A 298 2.40 -19.38 4.71
N LEU A 299 3.34 -19.00 5.58
CA LEU A 299 4.42 -18.10 5.21
C LEU A 299 5.21 -18.61 3.98
N ARG A 300 5.47 -19.92 3.91
CA ARG A 300 6.17 -20.54 2.77
C ARG A 300 5.30 -20.70 1.52
N ARG A 301 3.98 -20.75 1.69
CA ARG A 301 3.03 -21.07 0.61
C ARG A 301 2.32 -19.84 0.06
N ASP A 302 2.09 -18.85 0.91
CA ASP A 302 1.39 -17.62 0.54
C ASP A 302 2.40 -16.49 0.32
N PRO A 303 2.67 -16.11 -0.94
CA PRO A 303 3.62 -15.05 -1.26
C PRO A 303 3.22 -13.69 -0.67
N ARG A 304 1.93 -13.47 -0.36
CA ARG A 304 1.45 -12.23 0.29
C ARG A 304 2.03 -12.10 1.70
N ARG A 305 2.07 -13.20 2.46
CA ARG A 305 2.66 -13.24 3.81
C ARG A 305 4.19 -13.10 3.75
N PHE A 306 4.83 -13.73 2.75
CA PHE A 306 6.27 -13.59 2.55
C PHE A 306 6.66 -12.14 2.19
N ALA A 307 5.88 -11.49 1.32
CA ALA A 307 6.09 -10.10 0.96
C ALA A 307 6.01 -9.15 2.16
N SER A 308 5.04 -9.36 3.07
CA SER A 308 4.93 -8.52 4.27
C SER A 308 6.17 -8.63 5.18
N VAL A 309 6.77 -9.83 5.30
CA VAL A 309 8.03 -10.02 6.04
C VAL A 309 9.18 -9.22 5.40
N LEU A 310 9.31 -9.29 4.06
CA LEU A 310 10.33 -8.53 3.34
C LEU A 310 10.17 -7.02 3.52
N VAL A 311 8.94 -6.51 3.42
CA VAL A 311 8.66 -5.08 3.59
C VAL A 311 9.01 -4.61 5.00
N ILE A 312 8.68 -5.40 6.04
CA ILE A 312 8.98 -5.07 7.43
C ILE A 312 10.49 -5.00 7.68
N MET A 313 11.26 -5.88 7.07
CA MET A 313 12.72 -5.86 7.19
C MET A 313 13.33 -4.72 6.37
N ALA A 314 12.87 -4.56 5.14
CA ALA A 314 13.45 -3.63 4.19
C ALA A 314 13.19 -2.17 4.55
N THR A 315 11.99 -1.83 5.02
CA THR A 315 11.60 -0.43 5.25
C THR A 315 12.47 0.28 6.30
N PRO A 316 12.70 -0.26 7.51
CA PRO A 316 13.59 0.38 8.48
C PRO A 316 15.05 0.46 8.02
N LEU A 317 15.57 -0.60 7.39
CA LEU A 317 16.93 -0.61 6.84
C LEU A 317 17.06 0.40 5.69
N PHE A 318 16.04 0.54 4.90
CA PHE A 318 15.98 1.52 3.83
C PHE A 318 16.05 2.95 4.36
N VAL A 319 15.33 3.27 5.45
CA VAL A 319 15.42 4.59 6.09
C VAL A 319 16.84 4.86 6.61
N VAL A 320 17.49 3.89 7.25
CA VAL A 320 18.89 4.01 7.67
C VAL A 320 19.79 4.27 6.48
N PHE A 321 19.63 3.48 5.44
CA PHE A 321 20.47 3.54 4.26
C PHE A 321 20.31 4.87 3.48
N THR A 322 19.10 5.39 3.34
CA THR A 322 18.86 6.68 2.67
C THR A 322 19.52 7.85 3.41
N ASN A 323 19.60 7.79 4.73
CA ASN A 323 20.29 8.80 5.52
C ASN A 323 21.83 8.67 5.37
N MET A 324 22.36 7.45 5.25
CA MET A 324 23.80 7.24 4.96
C MET A 324 24.23 7.89 3.63
N VAL A 325 23.40 7.77 2.59
CA VAL A 325 23.71 8.33 1.26
C VAL A 325 23.64 9.85 1.23
N ARG A 326 22.93 10.47 2.16
CA ARG A 326 22.80 11.94 2.25
C ARG A 326 24.00 12.65 2.89
N ASP A 327 25.06 11.93 3.27
CA ASP A 327 26.20 12.44 4.04
C ASP A 327 25.77 13.13 5.38
N GLU A 328 24.56 12.85 5.84
CA GLU A 328 24.15 13.26 7.18
C GLU A 328 24.91 12.39 8.18
N LYS A 329 25.49 13.01 9.21
CA LYS A 329 26.12 12.25 10.30
C LYS A 329 25.08 11.33 10.90
N LEU A 330 25.19 10.04 10.62
CA LEU A 330 24.36 9.03 11.25
C LEU A 330 24.68 9.02 12.73
N ILE A 331 23.68 9.38 13.52
CA ILE A 331 23.78 9.28 14.97
C ILE A 331 23.21 7.92 15.41
N PRO A 332 23.82 7.27 16.41
CA PRO A 332 23.32 5.99 16.93
C PRO A 332 21.84 6.00 17.30
N GLU A 333 21.28 7.17 17.59
CA GLU A 333 19.88 7.44 17.95
C GLU A 333 18.89 7.04 16.86
N PHE A 334 19.28 7.00 15.60
CA PHE A 334 18.45 6.47 14.52
C PHE A 334 18.01 5.02 14.76
N LEU A 335 18.70 4.28 15.62
CA LEU A 335 18.29 2.94 16.01
C LEU A 335 16.89 2.92 16.65
N TRP A 336 16.51 3.98 17.38
CA TRP A 336 15.16 4.11 17.95
C TRP A 336 14.07 4.32 16.88
N LEU A 337 14.40 4.98 15.79
CA LEU A 337 13.49 5.09 14.64
C LEU A 337 13.30 3.71 13.96
N VAL A 338 14.38 2.92 13.87
CA VAL A 338 14.29 1.54 13.38
C VAL A 338 13.38 0.70 14.28
N VAL A 339 13.51 0.83 15.61
CA VAL A 339 12.61 0.18 16.58
C VAL A 339 11.15 0.60 16.32
N ALA A 340 10.88 1.90 16.23
CA ALA A 340 9.53 2.41 16.03
C ALA A 340 8.89 1.88 14.74
N LEU A 341 9.63 1.94 13.62
CA LEU A 341 9.15 1.46 12.33
C LEU A 341 8.94 -0.05 12.30
N ALA A 342 9.91 -0.83 12.79
CA ALA A 342 9.83 -2.28 12.77
C ALA A 342 8.69 -2.81 13.67
N THR A 343 8.49 -2.21 14.85
CA THR A 343 7.41 -2.59 15.76
C THR A 343 6.04 -2.22 15.21
N TRP A 344 5.89 -1.04 14.61
CA TRP A 344 4.66 -0.60 13.98
C TRP A 344 4.27 -1.50 12.81
N MET A 345 5.21 -1.77 11.90
CA MET A 345 4.96 -2.62 10.73
C MET A 345 4.69 -4.08 11.10
N GLY A 346 5.39 -4.60 12.12
CA GLY A 346 5.13 -5.94 12.65
C GLY A 346 3.73 -6.07 13.25
N GLY A 347 3.23 -5.00 13.88
CA GLY A 347 1.85 -4.91 14.35
C GLY A 347 0.83 -4.93 13.21
N ILE A 348 1.00 -4.09 12.18
CA ILE A 348 0.09 -4.07 11.00
C ILE A 348 0.01 -5.45 10.35
N SER A 349 1.12 -6.17 10.26
CA SER A 349 1.12 -7.51 9.67
C SER A 349 0.31 -8.52 10.48
N ALA A 350 0.37 -8.45 11.81
CA ALA A 350 -0.46 -9.29 12.67
C ALA A 350 -1.97 -8.96 12.55
N LEU A 351 -2.31 -7.70 12.25
CA LEU A 351 -3.68 -7.26 11.99
C LEU A 351 -4.28 -7.95 10.77
N GLN A 352 -3.47 -8.25 9.75
CA GLN A 352 -3.90 -8.87 8.50
C GLN A 352 -4.15 -10.39 8.60
N ASP A 353 -3.72 -11.05 9.67
CA ASP A 353 -3.80 -12.51 9.79
C ASP A 353 -5.22 -13.07 9.73
N THR A 354 -6.16 -12.43 10.40
CA THR A 354 -7.57 -12.87 10.43
C THR A 354 -8.25 -12.69 9.07
N PRO A 355 -8.14 -11.52 8.40
CA PRO A 355 -8.62 -11.34 7.03
C PRO A 355 -8.03 -12.34 6.02
N MET A 356 -6.74 -12.71 6.15
CA MET A 356 -6.08 -13.63 5.22
C MET A 356 -6.61 -15.07 5.30
N ASP A 357 -7.21 -15.47 6.41
CA ASP A 357 -7.86 -16.77 6.52
C ASP A 357 -9.21 -16.78 5.76
N GLY A 358 -9.86 -15.62 5.61
CA GLY A 358 -11.10 -15.48 4.84
C GLY A 358 -12.18 -16.48 5.28
N SER A 359 -12.83 -17.10 4.30
CA SER A 359 -13.89 -18.09 4.59
C SER A 359 -13.38 -19.31 5.38
N ALA A 360 -12.08 -19.68 5.28
CA ALA A 360 -11.53 -20.83 6.03
C ALA A 360 -11.61 -20.65 7.57
N LEU A 361 -11.84 -19.44 8.05
CA LEU A 361 -12.06 -19.16 9.47
C LEU A 361 -13.28 -19.90 10.05
N TRP A 362 -14.24 -20.33 9.21
CA TRP A 362 -15.39 -21.13 9.65
C TRP A 362 -14.96 -22.41 10.40
N LEU A 363 -13.83 -22.98 9.97
CA LEU A 363 -13.32 -24.21 10.59
C LEU A 363 -12.98 -24.01 12.07
N HIS A 364 -12.46 -22.84 12.46
CA HIS A 364 -12.15 -22.53 13.86
C HIS A 364 -13.44 -22.42 14.69
N ALA A 365 -14.48 -21.77 14.13
CA ALA A 365 -15.76 -21.63 14.81
C ALA A 365 -16.44 -23.00 15.04
N VAL A 366 -16.44 -23.88 14.02
CA VAL A 366 -17.07 -25.21 14.11
C VAL A 366 -16.26 -26.19 14.97
N SER A 367 -14.92 -26.07 14.98
CA SER A 367 -14.05 -26.92 15.80
C SER A 367 -14.13 -26.59 17.31
N GLY A 368 -14.88 -25.58 17.72
CA GLY A 368 -15.02 -25.20 19.13
C GLY A 368 -13.72 -24.63 19.74
N ILE A 369 -12.80 -24.10 18.90
CA ILE A 369 -11.56 -23.48 19.36
C ILE A 369 -11.91 -22.20 20.12
N ARG A 370 -11.36 -22.06 21.34
CA ARG A 370 -11.54 -20.84 22.13
C ARG A 370 -10.84 -19.66 21.47
N GLY A 371 -11.45 -18.49 21.50
CA GLY A 371 -10.88 -17.29 20.91
C GLY A 371 -9.49 -16.96 21.47
N PHE A 372 -9.23 -17.24 22.73
CA PHE A 372 -7.90 -17.10 23.32
C PHE A 372 -6.87 -18.01 22.65
N GLU A 373 -7.21 -19.28 22.37
CA GLU A 373 -6.30 -20.24 21.72
C GLU A 373 -6.01 -19.83 20.26
N ASP A 374 -7.02 -19.31 19.55
CA ASP A 374 -6.81 -18.75 18.22
C ASP A 374 -5.83 -17.58 18.23
N ARG A 375 -6.04 -16.62 19.14
CA ARG A 375 -5.16 -15.45 19.27
C ARG A 375 -3.76 -15.81 19.73
N LEU A 376 -3.64 -16.75 20.68
CA LEU A 376 -2.35 -17.23 21.16
C LEU A 376 -1.54 -17.93 20.05
N GLY A 377 -2.18 -18.79 19.26
CA GLY A 377 -1.52 -19.45 18.14
C GLY A 377 -1.00 -18.47 17.09
N ARG A 378 -1.78 -17.43 16.77
CA ARG A 378 -1.35 -16.35 15.87
C ARG A 378 -0.21 -15.54 16.48
N LEU A 379 -0.30 -15.18 17.76
CA LEU A 379 0.75 -14.45 18.47
C LEU A 379 2.07 -15.22 18.45
N MET A 380 2.06 -16.52 18.74
CA MET A 380 3.28 -17.36 18.71
C MET A 380 3.93 -17.39 17.33
N ALA A 381 3.14 -17.60 16.26
CA ALA A 381 3.66 -17.59 14.90
C ALA A 381 4.24 -16.24 14.51
N ASN A 382 3.51 -15.16 14.77
CA ASN A 382 3.92 -13.80 14.45
C ASN A 382 5.16 -13.37 15.24
N SER A 383 5.22 -13.69 16.54
CA SER A 383 6.39 -13.38 17.36
C SER A 383 7.64 -14.10 16.88
N LEU A 384 7.51 -15.32 16.37
CA LEU A 384 8.64 -16.04 15.79
C LEU A 384 9.09 -15.43 14.47
N ILE A 385 8.15 -15.16 13.55
CA ILE A 385 8.44 -14.62 12.21
C ILE A 385 8.98 -13.19 12.32
N TYR A 386 8.21 -12.31 12.93
CA TYR A 386 8.53 -10.88 12.98
C TYR A 386 9.54 -10.55 14.06
N GLY A 387 9.62 -11.35 15.14
CA GLY A 387 10.69 -11.27 16.12
C GLY A 387 12.05 -11.66 15.52
N GLY A 388 12.10 -12.71 14.72
CA GLY A 388 13.30 -13.09 13.97
C GLY A 388 13.69 -12.02 12.93
N THR A 389 12.71 -11.49 12.19
CA THR A 389 12.93 -10.39 11.23
C THR A 389 13.44 -9.13 11.95
N PHE A 390 12.83 -8.77 13.09
CA PHE A 390 13.26 -7.66 13.93
C PHE A 390 14.70 -7.84 14.41
N ALA A 391 15.05 -9.05 14.89
CA ALA A 391 16.41 -9.33 15.37
C ALA A 391 17.46 -9.11 14.26
N VAL A 392 17.20 -9.63 13.06
CA VAL A 392 18.09 -9.42 11.91
C VAL A 392 18.19 -7.92 11.56
N THR A 393 17.07 -7.22 11.51
CA THR A 393 17.01 -5.78 11.20
C THR A 393 17.81 -4.97 12.22
N MET A 394 17.65 -5.27 13.52
CA MET A 394 18.34 -4.57 14.60
C MET A 394 19.85 -4.80 14.60
N VAL A 395 20.30 -6.03 14.31
CA VAL A 395 21.73 -6.33 14.17
C VAL A 395 22.34 -5.56 12.99
N LEU A 396 21.68 -5.62 11.83
CA LEU A 396 22.13 -4.91 10.62
C LEU A 396 22.13 -3.39 10.82
N ALA A 397 21.06 -2.83 11.39
CA ALA A 397 20.97 -1.39 11.67
C ALA A 397 22.06 -0.95 12.67
N SER A 398 22.31 -1.74 13.71
CA SER A 398 23.33 -1.43 14.71
C SER A 398 24.75 -1.49 14.12
N ALA A 399 25.01 -2.42 13.20
CA ALA A 399 26.28 -2.51 12.50
C ALA A 399 26.48 -1.29 11.57
N LEU A 400 25.44 -0.87 10.86
CA LEU A 400 25.48 0.29 9.95
C LEU A 400 25.63 1.62 10.72
N LEU A 401 24.94 1.76 11.86
CA LEU A 401 24.94 2.98 12.68
C LEU A 401 26.08 3.04 13.72
N GLY A 402 26.83 1.97 13.92
CA GLY A 402 27.78 1.86 15.04
C GLY A 402 27.09 1.91 16.43
N ALA A 403 25.82 1.53 16.54
CA ALA A 403 24.95 1.77 17.68
C ALA A 403 25.00 0.66 18.75
N TRP A 404 26.10 -0.09 18.85
CA TRP A 404 26.21 -1.26 19.75
C TRP A 404 26.04 -0.93 21.24
N ARG A 405 26.38 0.30 21.64
CA ARG A 405 26.24 0.75 23.03
C ARG A 405 24.78 0.79 23.49
N ILE A 406 23.86 1.22 22.62
CA ILE A 406 22.43 1.31 22.94
C ILE A 406 21.65 0.08 22.47
N PHE A 407 22.29 -0.83 21.73
CA PHE A 407 21.66 -2.03 21.19
C PHE A 407 20.92 -2.86 22.23
N PRO A 408 21.47 -3.20 23.42
CA PRO A 408 20.75 -4.03 24.40
C PRO A 408 19.43 -3.40 24.86
N PHE A 409 19.39 -2.07 25.07
CA PHE A 409 18.17 -1.33 25.37
C PHE A 409 17.17 -1.39 24.22
N ALA A 410 17.62 -0.97 23.05
CA ALA A 410 16.79 -0.84 21.86
C ALA A 410 16.23 -2.21 21.44
N PHE A 411 17.05 -3.25 21.51
CA PHE A 411 16.64 -4.61 21.16
C PHE A 411 15.62 -5.16 22.17
N GLY A 412 15.92 -5.10 23.46
CA GLY A 412 15.06 -5.67 24.49
C GLY A 412 13.70 -4.97 24.57
N LEU A 413 13.69 -3.65 24.66
CA LEU A 413 12.46 -2.87 24.68
C LEU A 413 11.71 -2.96 23.35
N GLY A 414 12.42 -2.92 22.24
CA GLY A 414 11.84 -3.03 20.90
C GLY A 414 11.17 -4.38 20.68
N LEU A 415 11.82 -5.49 21.05
CA LEU A 415 11.23 -6.82 20.92
C LEU A 415 9.99 -6.97 21.82
N GLY A 416 10.06 -6.46 23.06
CA GLY A 416 8.91 -6.43 23.95
C GLY A 416 7.74 -5.62 23.37
N THR A 417 8.03 -4.43 22.85
CA THR A 417 7.02 -3.58 22.22
C THR A 417 6.44 -4.22 20.96
N LEU A 418 7.26 -4.91 20.15
CA LEU A 418 6.79 -5.65 18.98
C LEU A 418 5.76 -6.72 19.38
N ILE A 419 6.08 -7.53 20.39
CA ILE A 419 5.18 -8.60 20.87
C ILE A 419 3.88 -8.00 21.45
N ALA A 420 3.98 -6.94 22.26
CA ALA A 420 2.81 -6.24 22.80
C ALA A 420 1.95 -5.65 21.68
N ASN A 421 2.57 -5.07 20.65
CA ASN A 421 1.89 -4.48 19.49
C ASN A 421 1.18 -5.54 18.63
N GLN A 422 1.75 -6.72 18.47
CA GLN A 422 1.06 -7.88 17.87
C GLN A 422 -0.17 -8.28 18.67
N GLY A 423 -0.07 -8.30 20.00
CA GLY A 423 -1.22 -8.52 20.89
C GLY A 423 -2.31 -7.46 20.71
N MET A 424 -1.93 -6.19 20.59
CA MET A 424 -2.85 -5.07 20.28
C MET A 424 -3.55 -5.28 18.95
N SER A 425 -2.81 -5.65 17.91
CA SER A 425 -3.36 -5.91 16.58
C SER A 425 -4.34 -7.08 16.57
N LEU A 426 -4.04 -8.14 17.30
CA LEU A 426 -4.94 -9.29 17.48
C LEU A 426 -6.19 -8.92 18.29
N LEU A 427 -6.08 -7.99 19.25
CA LEU A 427 -7.24 -7.41 19.95
C LEU A 427 -8.10 -6.62 18.96
N VAL A 428 -7.51 -5.67 18.23
CA VAL A 428 -8.23 -4.83 17.25
C VAL A 428 -8.93 -5.69 16.19
N SER A 429 -8.26 -6.74 15.68
CA SER A 429 -8.86 -7.66 14.72
C SER A 429 -9.98 -8.55 15.28
N SER A 430 -10.23 -8.51 16.59
CA SER A 430 -11.42 -9.13 17.18
C SER A 430 -12.67 -8.25 17.09
N PHE A 431 -12.50 -6.96 16.77
CA PHE A 431 -13.58 -5.98 16.61
C PHE A 431 -13.78 -5.56 15.16
N LEU A 432 -12.68 -5.32 14.47
CA LEU A 432 -12.65 -4.71 13.14
C LEU A 432 -11.80 -5.55 12.17
N ASN A 433 -12.41 -6.00 11.11
CA ASN A 433 -11.74 -6.75 10.06
C ASN A 433 -12.13 -6.22 8.68
N GLY A 434 -11.16 -6.22 7.77
CA GLY A 434 -11.39 -6.09 6.33
C GLY A 434 -11.50 -7.46 5.67
N THR A 435 -11.67 -7.46 4.36
CA THR A 435 -11.58 -8.67 3.53
C THR A 435 -10.19 -8.73 2.88
N ALA A 436 -9.61 -9.92 2.81
CA ALA A 436 -8.42 -10.17 2.00
C ALA A 436 -8.79 -10.90 0.70
N PRO A 437 -8.11 -10.59 -0.43
CA PRO A 437 -8.37 -11.33 -1.67
C PRO A 437 -8.07 -12.81 -1.49
N PRO A 438 -8.80 -13.71 -2.17
CA PRO A 438 -8.57 -15.15 -2.08
C PRO A 438 -7.15 -15.55 -2.51
N PRO A 439 -6.62 -16.68 -2.01
CA PRO A 439 -5.33 -17.21 -2.47
C PRO A 439 -5.35 -17.45 -3.97
N GLY A 440 -4.27 -17.06 -4.66
CA GLY A 440 -4.16 -17.24 -6.13
C GLY A 440 -4.76 -16.12 -6.97
N THR A 441 -5.51 -15.19 -6.39
CA THR A 441 -5.95 -13.96 -7.05
C THR A 441 -4.87 -12.87 -6.94
N ASN A 442 -5.11 -11.72 -7.60
CA ASN A 442 -4.22 -10.57 -7.47
C ASN A 442 -4.09 -10.19 -5.97
N PRO A 443 -2.88 -10.22 -5.39
CA PRO A 443 -2.67 -9.90 -3.97
C PRO A 443 -3.02 -8.46 -3.61
N PHE A 444 -3.10 -7.58 -4.60
CA PHE A 444 -3.49 -6.18 -4.45
C PHE A 444 -4.98 -5.93 -4.77
N ALA A 445 -5.74 -6.97 -5.16
CA ALA A 445 -7.18 -6.82 -5.32
C ALA A 445 -7.82 -6.55 -3.97
N SER A 446 -8.66 -5.54 -3.90
CA SER A 446 -9.49 -5.27 -2.73
C SER A 446 -10.95 -5.15 -3.12
N THR A 447 -11.82 -5.44 -2.21
CA THR A 447 -13.24 -5.10 -2.35
C THR A 447 -13.49 -3.78 -1.63
N SER A 448 -14.38 -2.94 -2.15
CA SER A 448 -14.85 -1.75 -1.44
C SER A 448 -15.48 -2.11 -0.08
N LYS A 449 -16.06 -3.30 0.00
CA LYS A 449 -16.63 -3.86 1.23
C LYS A 449 -15.50 -4.23 2.21
N GLY A 450 -15.46 -3.54 3.34
CA GLY A 450 -14.49 -3.78 4.41
C GLY A 450 -13.24 -2.90 4.38
N GLN A 451 -12.97 -2.12 3.32
CA GLN A 451 -11.80 -1.21 3.28
C GLN A 451 -11.83 -0.17 4.40
N GLY A 452 -13.00 0.45 4.65
CA GLY A 452 -13.13 1.43 5.72
C GLY A 452 -12.87 0.81 7.10
N ALA A 453 -13.37 -0.40 7.36
CA ALA A 453 -13.10 -1.11 8.61
C ALA A 453 -11.63 -1.50 8.74
N ALA A 454 -10.99 -1.97 7.66
CA ALA A 454 -9.56 -2.28 7.63
C ALA A 454 -8.71 -1.03 7.87
N PHE A 455 -9.07 0.10 7.27
CA PHE A 455 -8.38 1.37 7.48
C PHE A 455 -8.52 1.84 8.93
N LEU A 456 -9.74 1.83 9.48
CA LEU A 456 -9.98 2.20 10.89
C LEU A 456 -9.22 1.27 11.83
N ALA A 457 -9.18 -0.03 11.56
CA ALA A 457 -8.39 -0.99 12.32
C ALA A 457 -6.89 -0.63 12.30
N SER A 458 -6.37 -0.22 11.13
CA SER A 458 -4.97 0.23 10.99
C SER A 458 -4.70 1.53 11.76
N VAL A 459 -5.63 2.48 11.76
CA VAL A 459 -5.53 3.72 12.54
C VAL A 459 -5.53 3.43 14.05
N LEU A 460 -6.44 2.57 14.51
CA LEU A 460 -6.48 2.18 15.93
C LEU A 460 -5.22 1.43 16.34
N GLN A 461 -4.70 0.56 15.48
CA GLN A 461 -3.44 -0.13 15.69
C GLN A 461 -2.27 0.87 15.74
N MET A 462 -2.24 1.87 14.86
CA MET A 462 -1.22 2.92 14.87
C MET A 462 -1.26 3.72 16.18
N ILE A 463 -2.44 4.13 16.64
CA ILE A 463 -2.61 4.81 17.93
C ILE A 463 -2.12 3.91 19.08
N GLY A 464 -2.53 2.63 19.07
CA GLY A 464 -2.06 1.64 20.04
C GLY A 464 -0.54 1.47 20.02
N SER A 465 0.08 1.46 18.84
CA SER A 465 1.54 1.42 18.69
C SER A 465 2.22 2.63 19.32
N VAL A 466 1.69 3.83 19.08
CA VAL A 466 2.23 5.07 19.69
C VAL A 466 2.15 4.97 21.23
N ILE A 467 1.01 4.54 21.76
CA ILE A 467 0.85 4.38 23.22
C ILE A 467 1.86 3.37 23.78
N LEU A 468 2.08 2.25 23.12
CA LEU A 468 3.04 1.23 23.52
C LEU A 468 4.50 1.69 23.37
N LEU A 469 4.78 2.66 22.49
CA LEU A 469 6.10 3.25 22.32
C LEU A 469 6.41 4.37 23.32
N LEU A 470 5.42 4.94 24.02
CA LEU A 470 5.65 6.00 25.01
C LEU A 470 6.62 5.58 26.12
N PRO A 471 6.50 4.40 26.77
CA PRO A 471 7.48 3.95 27.75
C PRO A 471 8.88 3.80 27.16
N VAL A 472 8.98 3.32 25.91
CA VAL A 472 10.25 3.18 25.19
C VAL A 472 10.88 4.55 24.97
N ALA A 473 10.10 5.54 24.55
CA ALA A 473 10.58 6.92 24.37
C ALA A 473 11.13 7.51 25.69
N GLY A 474 10.47 7.25 26.81
CA GLY A 474 10.99 7.63 28.14
C GLY A 474 12.32 6.95 28.48
N MET A 475 12.53 5.71 28.05
CA MET A 475 13.77 4.97 28.29
C MET A 475 14.91 5.32 27.34
N VAL A 476 14.64 6.03 26.23
CA VAL A 476 15.69 6.54 25.33
C VAL A 476 16.70 7.37 26.13
N PHE A 477 16.22 8.31 26.94
CA PHE A 477 17.09 9.15 27.77
C PHE A 477 17.90 8.33 28.78
N ALA A 478 17.28 7.33 29.42
CA ALA A 478 17.94 6.45 30.36
C ALA A 478 19.06 5.62 29.70
N SER A 479 18.92 5.25 28.44
CA SER A 479 19.92 4.47 27.70
C SER A 479 21.26 5.18 27.55
N TYR A 480 21.26 6.52 27.48
CA TYR A 480 22.49 7.32 27.44
C TYR A 480 23.13 7.48 28.81
N ARG A 481 22.31 7.68 29.82
CA ARG A 481 22.80 7.94 31.17
C ARG A 481 23.26 6.67 31.88
N PHE A 482 22.61 5.56 31.62
CA PHE A 482 22.83 4.28 32.31
C PHE A 482 22.92 3.10 31.33
N PRO A 483 23.94 3.04 30.44
CA PRO A 483 24.00 2.03 29.37
C PRO A 483 24.04 0.59 29.90
N LEU A 484 24.59 0.34 31.09
CA LEU A 484 24.64 -0.99 31.69
C LEU A 484 23.24 -1.56 32.02
N LEU A 485 22.25 -0.69 32.29
CA LEU A 485 20.85 -1.14 32.46
C LEU A 485 20.26 -1.76 31.19
N GLY A 486 20.84 -1.49 30.03
CA GLY A 486 20.43 -2.12 28.77
C GLY A 486 20.46 -3.64 28.83
N TRP A 487 21.45 -4.21 29.49
CA TRP A 487 21.56 -5.66 29.66
C TRP A 487 20.42 -6.25 30.52
N LEU A 488 19.88 -5.46 31.45
CA LEU A 488 18.70 -5.83 32.21
C LEU A 488 17.44 -5.79 31.35
N PHE A 489 17.31 -4.76 30.48
CA PHE A 489 16.14 -4.63 29.61
C PHE A 489 16.12 -5.65 28.49
N LEU A 490 17.24 -6.28 28.16
CA LEU A 490 17.32 -7.34 27.15
C LEU A 490 16.34 -8.51 27.46
N PRO A 491 16.30 -9.10 28.67
CA PRO A 491 15.29 -10.10 29.03
C PRO A 491 13.97 -9.48 29.54
N VAL A 492 14.01 -8.35 30.25
CA VAL A 492 12.83 -7.75 30.89
C VAL A 492 11.85 -7.19 29.86
N GLY A 493 12.36 -6.54 28.81
CA GLY A 493 11.54 -6.00 27.74
C GLY A 493 10.63 -7.05 27.09
N PRO A 494 11.16 -8.16 26.55
CA PRO A 494 10.36 -9.25 26.00
C PRO A 494 9.37 -9.85 26.99
N VAL A 495 9.75 -10.04 28.25
CA VAL A 495 8.84 -10.57 29.28
C VAL A 495 7.65 -9.65 29.49
N LEU A 496 7.88 -8.34 29.66
CA LEU A 496 6.81 -7.35 29.79
C LEU A 496 5.93 -7.31 28.52
N GLY A 497 6.55 -7.40 27.35
CA GLY A 497 5.84 -7.46 26.07
C GLY A 497 4.93 -8.68 25.97
N VAL A 498 5.40 -9.86 26.38
CA VAL A 498 4.59 -11.09 26.42
C VAL A 498 3.44 -10.95 27.41
N LEU A 499 3.67 -10.44 28.62
CA LEU A 499 2.61 -10.23 29.61
C LEU A 499 1.53 -9.26 29.10
N ALA A 500 1.94 -8.15 28.51
CA ALA A 500 1.02 -7.19 27.88
C ALA A 500 0.23 -7.85 26.74
N ALA A 501 0.90 -8.59 25.86
CA ALA A 501 0.25 -9.29 24.76
C ALA A 501 -0.76 -10.33 25.23
N LEU A 502 -0.41 -11.13 26.25
CA LEU A 502 -1.33 -12.11 26.85
C LEU A 502 -2.58 -11.45 27.45
N GLY A 503 -2.43 -10.30 28.10
CA GLY A 503 -3.57 -9.50 28.57
C GLY A 503 -4.46 -9.05 27.40
N LEU A 504 -3.87 -8.49 26.35
CA LEU A 504 -4.59 -7.99 25.18
C LEU A 504 -5.31 -9.12 24.42
N ILE A 505 -4.64 -10.25 24.16
CA ILE A 505 -5.27 -11.38 23.45
C ILE A 505 -6.34 -12.07 24.30
N SER A 506 -6.25 -12.02 25.64
CA SER A 506 -7.31 -12.55 26.51
C SER A 506 -8.61 -11.76 26.35
N LEU A 507 -8.52 -10.43 26.25
CA LEU A 507 -9.65 -9.55 25.96
C LEU A 507 -10.21 -9.80 24.55
N GLY A 508 -9.32 -9.87 23.55
CA GLY A 508 -9.70 -10.17 22.17
C GLY A 508 -10.33 -11.54 22.00
N GLY A 509 -9.81 -12.56 22.70
CA GLY A 509 -10.34 -13.91 22.71
C GLY A 509 -11.75 -13.99 23.29
N ARG A 510 -12.00 -13.37 24.44
CA ARG A 510 -13.36 -13.28 25.04
C ARG A 510 -14.37 -12.59 24.11
N ARG A 511 -13.94 -11.59 23.37
CA ARG A 511 -14.76 -10.93 22.37
C ARG A 511 -15.05 -11.88 21.21
N LEU A 512 -14.04 -12.55 20.69
CA LEU A 512 -14.14 -13.48 19.58
C LEU A 512 -15.10 -14.64 19.89
N ASP A 513 -15.03 -15.22 21.09
CA ASP A 513 -15.93 -16.29 21.53
C ASP A 513 -17.42 -15.90 21.43
N ARG A 514 -17.73 -14.60 21.54
CA ARG A 514 -19.11 -14.07 21.44
C ARG A 514 -19.50 -13.66 20.03
N THR A 515 -18.54 -13.49 19.11
CA THR A 515 -18.74 -12.83 17.81
C THR A 515 -18.12 -13.58 16.64
N TRP A 516 -17.93 -14.89 16.75
CA TRP A 516 -17.43 -15.71 15.64
C TRP A 516 -18.20 -15.52 14.34
N PRO A 517 -19.58 -15.53 14.35
CA PRO A 517 -20.34 -15.36 13.12
C PRO A 517 -20.13 -13.99 12.46
N GLU A 518 -20.08 -12.91 13.26
CA GLU A 518 -19.88 -11.55 12.76
C GLU A 518 -18.49 -11.38 12.16
N VAL A 519 -17.46 -11.91 12.82
CA VAL A 519 -16.07 -11.88 12.32
C VAL A 519 -15.96 -12.69 11.04
N LEU A 520 -16.54 -13.89 10.99
CA LEU A 520 -16.57 -14.71 9.78
C LEU A 520 -17.24 -13.99 8.61
N LYS A 521 -18.40 -13.35 8.85
CA LYS A 521 -19.08 -12.53 7.82
C LYS A 521 -18.23 -11.36 7.35
N ALA A 522 -17.49 -10.71 8.27
CA ALA A 522 -16.65 -9.56 7.94
C ALA A 522 -15.44 -9.95 7.08
N VAL A 523 -14.82 -11.13 7.30
CA VAL A 523 -13.63 -11.57 6.57
C VAL A 523 -13.94 -12.38 5.32
N THR A 524 -15.20 -12.86 5.16
CA THR A 524 -15.58 -13.65 3.99
C THR A 524 -15.63 -12.76 2.76
N TYR A 525 -14.84 -13.14 1.77
CA TYR A 525 -14.84 -12.50 0.45
C TYR A 525 -16.09 -12.97 -0.31
N GLU A 526 -17.09 -12.13 -0.39
CA GLU A 526 -18.25 -12.39 -1.27
C GLU A 526 -17.81 -12.14 -2.73
N LYS A 527 -17.88 -13.21 -3.53
CA LYS A 527 -17.59 -13.17 -4.98
C LYS A 527 -18.62 -12.34 -5.74
#